data_57ce0e5bd5fa02f14de45864e58bcda7
#
_entry.id   57ce0e5bd5fa02f14de45864e58bcda7
#
_cell.length_a   1.000
_cell.length_b   1.000
_cell.length_c   1.000
_cell.angle_alpha   90.00
_cell.angle_beta   90.00
_cell.angle_gamma   90.00
#
_symmetry.space_group_name_H-M   'P 1'
#
loop_
_entity.id
_entity.type
_entity.pdbx_description
1 polymer ?
#
loop_
_entity_poly.entity_id
_entity_poly.type
_entity_poly.pdbx_seq_one_letter_code
_entity_poly.pdbx_strand_id
1 'polypeptide(L)'
;ASVSVGLGAKHLYITLMSGNSFSFDSFHKLISPYIQKERELIDDYNLPRNGIGCWHPTFPGRSDDIWLAASTAVKVIENYIVLKPEKTLSIVYEQKEKNGIFEGYILVEKKEDR
;
A
#
# COMPACT_ATOMS: atom_id res chain seq x y z
N ALA A 1 9.35 -10.70 -0.58
CA ALA A 1 8.37 -9.68 -0.16
C ALA A 1 7.81 -8.94 -1.37
N SER A 2 6.56 -8.55 -1.28
CA SER A 2 5.91 -7.71 -2.28
C SER A 2 5.41 -6.43 -1.59
N VAL A 3 5.72 -5.29 -2.19
CA VAL A 3 5.30 -3.99 -1.67
C VAL A 3 4.58 -3.24 -2.78
N SER A 4 3.42 -2.71 -2.48
CA SER A 4 2.69 -1.85 -3.39
C SER A 4 2.01 -0.73 -2.64
N VAL A 5 1.73 0.36 -3.35
CA VAL A 5 1.17 1.57 -2.77
C VAL A 5 -0.13 1.87 -3.51
N GLY A 6 -1.16 2.20 -2.76
CA GLY A 6 -2.45 2.60 -3.32
C GLY A 6 -2.44 4.02 -3.87
N LEU A 7 -3.55 4.41 -4.48
CA LEU A 7 -3.71 5.75 -5.04
C LEU A 7 -3.53 6.83 -3.98
N GLY A 8 -2.74 7.85 -4.30
CA GLY A 8 -2.42 8.93 -3.37
C GLY A 8 -1.52 8.51 -2.22
N ALA A 9 -0.95 7.31 -2.28
CA ALA A 9 -0.12 6.73 -1.23
C ALA A 9 -0.81 6.64 0.14
N LYS A 10 -2.15 6.63 0.16
CA LYS A 10 -2.91 6.52 1.40
C LYS A 10 -2.85 5.15 2.04
N HIS A 11 -2.67 4.12 1.24
CA HIS A 11 -2.53 2.74 1.70
C HIS A 11 -1.22 2.15 1.25
N LEU A 12 -0.61 1.36 2.10
CA LEU A 12 0.60 0.62 1.83
C LEU A 12 0.30 -0.86 2.04
N TYR A 13 0.52 -1.67 1.00
CA TYR A 13 0.26 -3.10 1.03
C TYR A 13 1.58 -3.86 1.01
N ILE A 14 1.81 -4.68 2.03
CA ILE A 14 3.03 -5.47 2.15
C ILE A 14 2.65 -6.94 2.30
N THR A 15 3.20 -7.78 1.44
CA THR A 15 3.07 -9.23 1.55
C THR A 15 4.44 -9.85 1.79
N LEU A 16 4.55 -10.60 2.86
CA LEU A 16 5.75 -11.30 3.27
C LEU A 16 5.49 -12.79 3.09
N MET A 17 6.13 -13.36 2.08
CA MET A 17 5.90 -14.74 1.70
C MET A 17 6.77 -15.69 2.49
N SER A 18 6.14 -16.77 2.96
CA SER A 18 6.84 -17.92 3.52
C SER A 18 6.98 -18.95 2.39
N GLY A 19 8.20 -19.20 1.93
CA GLY A 19 8.44 -20.09 0.82
C GLY A 19 8.28 -19.41 -0.54
N ASN A 20 7.91 -20.18 -1.56
CA ASN A 20 7.90 -19.74 -2.96
C ASN A 20 6.49 -19.48 -3.52
N SER A 21 5.47 -19.49 -2.68
CA SER A 21 4.10 -19.32 -3.15
C SER A 21 3.54 -17.94 -2.82
N PHE A 22 2.96 -17.31 -3.82
CA PHE A 22 2.23 -16.06 -3.69
C PHE A 22 0.85 -16.24 -4.32
N SER A 23 -0.19 -15.98 -3.55
CA SER A 23 -1.56 -16.08 -4.04
C SER A 23 -2.07 -14.70 -4.45
N PHE A 24 -2.20 -14.48 -5.76
CA PHE A 24 -2.80 -13.26 -6.29
C PHE A 24 -4.26 -13.12 -5.87
N ASP A 25 -4.99 -14.20 -5.80
CA ASP A 25 -6.40 -14.17 -5.41
C ASP A 25 -6.58 -13.68 -3.97
N SER A 26 -5.81 -14.20 -3.05
CA SER A 26 -5.84 -13.77 -1.65
C SER A 26 -5.43 -12.31 -1.51
N PHE A 27 -4.37 -11.91 -2.21
CA PHE A 27 -3.90 -10.53 -2.21
C PHE A 27 -4.95 -9.59 -2.79
N HIS A 28 -5.52 -9.95 -3.94
CA HIS A 28 -6.55 -9.14 -4.60
C HIS A 28 -7.79 -8.97 -3.73
N LYS A 29 -8.22 -10.04 -3.07
CA LYS A 29 -9.36 -9.97 -2.14
C LYS A 29 -9.08 -9.06 -0.96
N LEU A 30 -7.84 -9.08 -0.47
CA LEU A 30 -7.44 -8.24 0.66
C LEU A 30 -7.48 -6.76 0.30
N ILE A 31 -6.92 -6.38 -0.85
CA ILE A 31 -6.75 -4.97 -1.23
C ILE A 31 -7.97 -4.37 -1.94
N SER A 32 -8.84 -5.19 -2.52
CA SER A 32 -9.99 -4.71 -3.31
C SER A 32 -10.87 -3.69 -2.59
N PRO A 33 -11.26 -3.89 -1.31
CA PRO A 33 -12.06 -2.89 -0.60
C PRO A 33 -11.36 -1.53 -0.48
N TYR A 34 -10.06 -1.54 -0.27
CA TYR A 34 -9.27 -0.31 -0.14
C TYR A 34 -9.14 0.41 -1.48
N ILE A 35 -8.88 -0.34 -2.54
CA ILE A 35 -8.78 0.23 -3.90
C ILE A 35 -10.11 0.84 -4.32
N GLN A 36 -11.21 0.16 -4.06
CA GLN A 36 -12.54 0.67 -4.40
C GLN A 36 -12.85 1.96 -3.64
N LYS A 37 -12.51 2.00 -2.35
CA LYS A 37 -12.67 3.19 -1.53
C LYS A 37 -11.82 4.35 -2.05
N GLU A 38 -10.60 4.08 -2.46
CA GLU A 38 -9.72 5.08 -3.07
C GLU A 38 -10.29 5.62 -4.38
N ARG A 39 -10.85 4.75 -5.23
CA ARG A 39 -11.47 5.14 -6.49
C ARG A 39 -12.69 6.04 -6.29
N GLU A 40 -13.47 5.80 -5.24
CA GLU A 40 -14.63 6.63 -4.90
C GLU A 40 -14.21 8.04 -4.49
N LEU A 41 -13.03 8.18 -3.90
CA LEU A 41 -12.51 9.47 -3.44
C LEU A 41 -11.77 10.24 -4.52
N ILE A 42 -11.28 9.57 -5.56
CA ILE A 42 -10.49 10.17 -6.63
C ILE A 42 -11.26 10.10 -7.94
N ASP A 43 -11.66 11.27 -8.43
CA ASP A 43 -12.26 11.44 -9.74
C ASP A 43 -11.15 11.47 -10.79
N ASP A 44 -11.43 10.95 -11.99
CA ASP A 44 -10.51 10.99 -13.12
C ASP A 44 -10.04 12.42 -13.47
N TYR A 45 -10.91 13.41 -13.26
CA TYR A 45 -10.58 14.81 -13.49
C TYR A 45 -9.55 15.36 -12.51
N ASN A 46 -9.43 14.77 -11.35
CA ASN A 46 -8.51 15.19 -10.30
C ASN A 46 -7.16 14.49 -10.36
N LEU A 47 -7.01 13.51 -11.25
CA LEU A 47 -5.74 12.81 -11.42
C LEU A 47 -4.78 13.66 -12.27
N PRO A 48 -3.54 13.83 -11.83
CA PRO A 48 -2.57 14.58 -12.60
C PRO A 48 -2.24 13.88 -13.92
N ARG A 49 -2.01 14.67 -14.97
CA ARG A 49 -1.62 14.18 -16.28
C ARG A 49 -0.34 14.89 -16.67
N ASN A 50 0.72 14.15 -16.86
CA ASN A 50 2.05 14.68 -17.14
C ASN A 50 2.56 14.20 -18.50
N GLY A 51 3.40 15.01 -19.11
CA GLY A 51 4.08 14.69 -20.34
C GLY A 51 3.32 15.11 -21.59
N ILE A 52 4.02 15.14 -22.72
CA ILE A 52 3.45 15.50 -24.01
C ILE A 52 2.65 14.33 -24.55
N GLY A 53 1.35 14.57 -24.82
CA GLY A 53 0.46 13.53 -25.32
C GLY A 53 0.03 12.50 -24.29
N CYS A 54 0.24 12.77 -23.01
CA CYS A 54 -0.24 11.90 -21.95
C CYS A 54 -1.76 11.97 -21.82
N TRP A 55 -2.42 10.90 -22.23
CA TRP A 55 -3.84 10.76 -22.11
C TRP A 55 -4.26 10.05 -20.82
N HIS A 56 -3.31 9.37 -20.17
CA HIS A 56 -3.55 8.66 -18.94
C HIS A 56 -3.12 9.49 -17.74
N PRO A 57 -3.89 9.45 -16.63
CA PRO A 57 -3.45 10.10 -15.41
C PRO A 57 -2.18 9.47 -14.88
N THR A 58 -1.27 10.27 -14.35
CA THR A 58 -0.11 9.78 -13.65
C THR A 58 -0.52 9.29 -12.26
N PHE A 59 0.32 8.45 -11.66
CA PHE A 59 0.08 7.98 -10.29
C PHE A 59 0.01 9.18 -9.34
N PRO A 60 -1.13 9.37 -8.64
CA PRO A 60 -1.32 10.55 -7.79
C PRO A 60 -0.63 10.37 -6.44
N GLY A 61 0.68 10.48 -6.42
CA GLY A 61 1.46 10.39 -5.20
C GLY A 61 2.50 11.49 -5.14
N ARG A 62 2.61 12.14 -4.00
CA ARG A 62 3.67 13.11 -3.74
C ARG A 62 4.97 12.38 -3.43
N SER A 63 6.09 13.02 -3.73
CA SER A 63 7.41 12.43 -3.46
C SER A 63 7.61 12.10 -1.98
N ASP A 64 7.18 12.98 -1.08
CA ASP A 64 7.28 12.76 0.36
C ASP A 64 6.44 11.56 0.81
N ASP A 65 5.26 11.37 0.25
CA ASP A 65 4.40 10.22 0.55
C ASP A 65 5.02 8.91 0.09
N ILE A 66 5.63 8.90 -1.08
CA ILE A 66 6.32 7.72 -1.61
C ILE A 66 7.54 7.37 -0.76
N TRP A 67 8.33 8.36 -0.37
CA TRP A 67 9.48 8.15 0.53
C TRP A 67 9.04 7.59 1.88
N LEU A 68 7.95 8.12 2.43
CA LEU A 68 7.40 7.64 3.70
C LEU A 68 6.92 6.19 3.59
N ALA A 69 6.23 5.85 2.49
CA ALA A 69 5.78 4.49 2.24
C ALA A 69 6.96 3.53 2.11
N ALA A 70 7.99 3.90 1.36
CA ALA A 70 9.19 3.09 1.18
C ALA A 70 9.91 2.87 2.51
N SER A 71 10.07 3.92 3.31
CA SER A 71 10.72 3.83 4.62
C SER A 71 9.94 2.92 5.57
N THR A 72 8.63 3.02 5.58
CA THR A 72 7.76 2.16 6.39
C THR A 72 7.89 0.70 5.95
N ALA A 73 7.89 0.44 4.65
CA ALA A 73 8.06 -0.91 4.12
C ALA A 73 9.39 -1.52 4.52
N VAL A 74 10.48 -0.77 4.45
CA VAL A 74 11.81 -1.24 4.87
C VAL A 74 11.81 -1.66 6.33
N LYS A 75 11.24 -0.85 7.21
CA LYS A 75 11.14 -1.18 8.64
C LYS A 75 10.38 -2.48 8.89
N VAL A 76 9.26 -2.63 8.19
CA VAL A 76 8.43 -3.84 8.35
C VAL A 76 9.18 -5.07 7.84
N ILE A 77 9.81 -4.98 6.68
CA ILE A 77 10.58 -6.08 6.09
C ILE A 77 11.73 -6.49 7.01
N GLU A 78 12.48 -5.53 7.55
CA GLU A 78 13.57 -5.81 8.48
C GLU A 78 13.08 -6.55 9.73
N ASN A 79 11.96 -6.11 10.30
CA ASN A 79 11.37 -6.77 11.45
C ASN A 79 11.01 -8.22 11.15
N TYR A 80 10.44 -8.48 9.98
CA TYR A 80 10.02 -9.83 9.60
C TYR A 80 11.17 -10.74 9.20
N ILE A 81 12.27 -10.21 8.70
CA ILE A 81 13.49 -11.00 8.47
C ILE A 81 13.99 -11.57 9.79
N VAL A 82 13.95 -10.79 10.86
CA VAL A 82 14.35 -11.21 12.19
C VAL A 82 13.36 -12.22 12.78
N LEU A 83 12.06 -11.97 12.65
CA LEU A 83 11.01 -12.80 13.23
C LEU A 83 10.79 -14.12 12.49
N LYS A 84 11.11 -14.18 11.20
CA LYS A 84 10.96 -15.34 10.32
C LYS A 84 9.59 -16.01 10.44
N PRO A 85 8.52 -15.34 9.98
CA PRO A 85 7.18 -15.90 10.08
C PRO A 85 7.06 -17.21 9.29
N GLU A 86 6.33 -18.16 9.85
CA GLU A 86 6.11 -19.48 9.22
C GLU A 86 5.05 -19.41 8.12
N LYS A 87 4.18 -18.42 8.14
CA LYS A 87 3.07 -18.26 7.20
C LYS A 87 3.23 -17.00 6.38
N THR A 88 2.67 -17.01 5.17
CA THR A 88 2.56 -15.80 4.37
C THR A 88 1.70 -14.78 5.08
N LEU A 89 2.20 -13.58 5.20
CA LEU A 89 1.58 -12.50 5.94
C LEU A 89 1.33 -11.33 5.02
N SER A 90 0.09 -10.87 4.97
CA SER A 90 -0.31 -9.66 4.23
C SER A 90 -0.74 -8.59 5.20
N ILE A 91 -0.20 -7.39 5.03
CA ILE A 91 -0.39 -6.27 5.94
C ILE A 91 -0.82 -5.06 5.15
N VAL A 92 -1.77 -4.31 5.70
CA VAL A 92 -2.22 -3.04 5.14
C VAL A 92 -1.98 -1.93 6.15
N TYR A 93 -1.27 -0.90 5.73
CA TYR A 93 -1.12 0.35 6.47
C TYR A 93 -1.91 1.45 5.79
N GLU A 94 -2.43 2.36 6.58
CA GLU A 94 -3.18 3.52 6.10
C GLU A 94 -2.61 4.80 6.70
N GLN A 95 -2.47 5.84 5.88
CA GLN A 95 -2.12 7.17 6.38
C GLN A 95 -3.26 7.73 7.20
N LYS A 96 -2.95 8.25 8.36
CA LYS A 96 -3.92 8.87 9.26
C LYS A 96 -3.63 10.34 9.47
N GLU A 97 -4.71 11.11 9.47
CA GLU A 97 -4.71 12.50 9.86
C GLU A 97 -5.78 12.71 10.93
N LYS A 98 -5.49 13.58 11.88
CA LYS A 98 -6.45 13.97 12.90
C LYS A 98 -6.49 15.49 12.98
N ASN A 99 -7.66 16.04 12.72
CA ASN A 99 -7.85 17.51 12.70
C ASN A 99 -6.89 18.21 11.74
N GLY A 100 -6.62 17.57 10.57
CA GLY A 100 -5.70 18.09 9.56
C GLY A 100 -4.23 17.88 9.87
N ILE A 101 -3.89 17.21 10.98
CA ILE A 101 -2.52 16.93 11.35
C ILE A 101 -2.18 15.48 11.00
N PHE A 102 -1.08 15.30 10.27
CA PHE A 102 -0.59 13.99 9.85
C PHE A 102 -0.09 13.18 11.05
N GLU A 103 -0.56 11.94 11.18
CA GLU A 103 -0.18 11.03 12.27
C GLU A 103 0.65 9.82 11.81
N GLY A 104 0.94 9.70 10.52
CA GLY A 104 1.76 8.63 9.98
C GLY A 104 0.96 7.48 9.40
N TYR A 105 1.64 6.37 9.12
CA TYR A 105 1.02 5.12 8.70
C TYR A 105 0.64 4.28 9.91
N ILE A 106 -0.59 3.80 9.92
CA ILE A 106 -1.15 2.99 11.01
C ILE A 106 -1.54 1.63 10.44
N LEU A 107 -1.22 0.57 11.14
CA LEU A 107 -1.61 -0.78 10.77
C LEU A 107 -3.13 -0.93 10.88
N VAL A 108 -3.80 -1.23 9.77
CA VAL A 108 -5.25 -1.38 9.74
C VAL A 108 -5.71 -2.81 9.51
N GLU A 109 -4.90 -3.63 8.89
CA GLU A 109 -5.26 -5.03 8.65
C GLU A 109 -4.02 -5.90 8.57
N LYS A 110 -4.13 -7.11 9.10
CA LYS A 110 -3.08 -8.12 9.07
C LYS A 110 -3.75 -9.46 8.84
N LYS A 111 -3.36 -10.14 7.76
CA LYS A 111 -3.92 -11.44 7.40
C LYS A 111 -2.81 -12.45 7.20
N GLU A 112 -2.94 -13.61 7.87
CA GLU A 112 -2.03 -14.73 7.69
C GLU A 112 -2.68 -15.76 6.77
N ASP A 113 -1.94 -16.17 5.73
CA ASP A 113 -2.33 -17.24 4.82
C ASP A 113 -1.52 -18.50 5.13
N ARG A 114 -2.21 -19.62 5.07
CA ARG A 114 -1.58 -20.93 5.23
C ARG A 114 -0.91 -21.42 3.97
#